data_cdfaf90f543a490812c3146cd332e027
#
_entry.id   cdfaf90f543a490812c3146cd332e027
#
_cell.length_a   1.000
_cell.length_b   1.000
_cell.length_c   1.000
_cell.angle_alpha   90.00
_cell.angle_beta   90.00
_cell.angle_gamma   90.00
#
_symmetry.space_group_name_H-M   'P 1'
#
loop_
_entity.id
_entity.type
_entity.pdbx_description
1 polymer ?
#
loop_
_entity_poly.entity_id
_entity_poly.type
_entity_poly.pdbx_seq_one_letter_code
_entity_poly.pdbx_strand_id
1 'polypeptide(L)'
;MRALVLAAMTMAVFSCSEEVEHTAPAIHDRDSVSMMTSYGVNTLISDSGVIKYKIVTERWDVNTVRQPSRWTFICGIFLEQFDEKFNIQAYIQADTAWYYDQLKLWELRGRVRVRNVNGLRFTSEELFWDGIKHEFYSNKFSRVVSPERTLQGTYFRSDERMIKYTVSNSKGSFVKPDDNAPGTASKGTAPGTTVPADTTAVPVLRPAATKHAATQKTSTP
;
A
#
# COMPACT_ATOMS: atom_id res chain seq x y z
N MET A 1 32.86 -66.68 -33.56
CA MET A 1 33.29 -65.59 -32.65
C MET A 1 33.04 -64.15 -33.20
N ARG A 2 33.29 -63.83 -34.47
CA ARG A 2 33.06 -62.50 -35.05
C ARG A 2 31.58 -62.10 -35.09
N ALA A 3 30.65 -63.04 -35.31
CA ALA A 3 29.20 -62.74 -35.34
C ALA A 3 28.61 -62.45 -33.96
N LEU A 4 29.15 -63.02 -32.89
CA LEU A 4 28.74 -62.81 -31.51
C LEU A 4 29.14 -61.38 -30.98
N VAL A 5 30.28 -60.89 -31.43
CA VAL A 5 30.77 -59.54 -31.06
C VAL A 5 29.95 -58.47 -31.76
N LEU A 6 29.53 -58.71 -33.00
CA LEU A 6 28.64 -57.76 -33.74
C LEU A 6 27.25 -57.71 -33.14
N ALA A 7 26.69 -58.83 -32.67
CA ALA A 7 25.38 -58.85 -31.99
C ALA A 7 25.39 -58.16 -30.61
N ALA A 8 26.50 -58.21 -29.89
CA ALA A 8 26.65 -57.51 -28.61
C ALA A 8 26.82 -56.02 -28.78
N MET A 9 27.36 -55.54 -29.90
CA MET A 9 27.60 -54.12 -30.15
C MET A 9 26.32 -53.39 -30.62
N THR A 10 25.32 -54.12 -31.13
CA THR A 10 24.03 -53.55 -31.56
C THR A 10 23.02 -53.36 -30.40
N MET A 11 23.25 -54.01 -29.24
CA MET A 11 22.36 -53.83 -28.06
C MET A 11 22.75 -52.66 -27.17
N ALA A 12 23.89 -52.02 -27.39
CA ALA A 12 24.38 -50.93 -26.54
C ALA A 12 23.81 -49.53 -26.92
N VAL A 13 23.01 -49.38 -27.98
CA VAL A 13 22.48 -48.10 -28.43
C VAL A 13 21.00 -47.83 -28.05
N PHE A 14 20.36 -48.71 -27.27
CA PHE A 14 19.09 -48.36 -26.62
C PHE A 14 19.39 -47.67 -25.28
N SER A 15 20.04 -46.52 -25.34
CA SER A 15 20.09 -45.61 -24.21
C SER A 15 18.70 -44.99 -24.09
N CYS A 16 18.02 -45.34 -23.00
CA CYS A 16 16.75 -44.79 -22.58
C CYS A 16 16.89 -43.25 -22.55
N SER A 17 16.22 -42.55 -23.47
CA SER A 17 15.94 -41.15 -23.24
C SER A 17 14.80 -41.08 -22.22
N GLU A 18 15.16 -40.95 -20.97
CA GLU A 18 14.19 -40.64 -19.92
C GLU A 18 13.59 -39.28 -20.26
N GLU A 19 12.35 -39.27 -20.73
CA GLU A 19 11.59 -38.07 -20.97
C GLU A 19 11.38 -37.44 -19.60
N VAL A 20 12.06 -36.32 -19.33
CA VAL A 20 11.91 -35.58 -18.10
C VAL A 20 10.51 -35.02 -18.09
N GLU A 21 9.61 -35.69 -17.36
CA GLU A 21 8.25 -35.23 -17.14
C GLU A 21 8.34 -33.91 -16.37
N HIS A 22 8.05 -32.80 -17.05
CA HIS A 22 7.96 -31.50 -16.41
C HIS A 22 6.79 -31.53 -15.44
N THR A 23 7.09 -31.64 -14.15
CA THR A 23 6.09 -31.72 -13.06
C THR A 23 5.30 -30.44 -12.85
N ALA A 24 5.65 -29.35 -13.53
CA ALA A 24 4.93 -28.10 -13.48
C ALA A 24 4.54 -27.63 -14.89
N PRO A 25 3.29 -27.17 -15.11
CA PRO A 25 2.90 -26.62 -16.40
C PRO A 25 3.80 -25.42 -16.73
N ALA A 26 4.28 -25.37 -17.98
CA ALA A 26 5.07 -24.23 -18.44
C ALA A 26 4.21 -22.96 -18.35
N ILE A 27 4.72 -21.94 -17.66
CA ILE A 27 4.08 -20.63 -17.61
C ILE A 27 4.34 -19.95 -18.95
N HIS A 28 3.34 -19.97 -19.85
CA HIS A 28 3.46 -19.39 -21.18
C HIS A 28 3.25 -17.88 -21.19
N ASP A 29 2.60 -17.34 -20.15
CA ASP A 29 2.32 -15.91 -20.02
C ASP A 29 3.38 -15.24 -19.13
N ARG A 30 4.42 -14.73 -19.79
CA ARG A 30 5.50 -13.97 -19.12
C ARG A 30 4.99 -12.75 -18.36
N ASP A 31 3.86 -12.19 -18.79
CA ASP A 31 3.29 -10.99 -18.20
C ASP A 31 2.67 -11.25 -16.82
N SER A 32 2.36 -12.52 -16.51
CA SER A 32 1.79 -12.95 -15.23
C SER A 32 2.81 -13.20 -14.13
N VAL A 33 4.09 -13.34 -14.49
CA VAL A 33 5.16 -13.70 -13.55
C VAL A 33 5.87 -12.44 -13.05
N SER A 34 5.97 -12.30 -11.71
CA SER A 34 6.80 -11.25 -11.11
C SER A 34 8.27 -11.56 -11.35
N MET A 35 9.05 -10.56 -11.77
CA MET A 35 10.51 -10.70 -11.91
C MET A 35 11.21 -10.72 -10.56
N MET A 36 10.64 -10.09 -9.57
CA MET A 36 11.15 -10.04 -8.20
C MET A 36 9.98 -10.12 -7.23
N THR A 37 10.11 -10.95 -6.21
CA THR A 37 9.21 -10.99 -5.05
C THR A 37 10.05 -10.85 -3.79
N SER A 38 9.71 -9.89 -2.94
CA SER A 38 10.34 -9.66 -1.64
C SER A 38 9.31 -9.81 -0.53
N TYR A 39 9.72 -10.40 0.59
CA TYR A 39 8.87 -10.61 1.76
C TYR A 39 9.41 -9.84 2.97
N GLY A 40 8.50 -9.43 3.87
CA GLY A 40 8.86 -8.71 5.08
C GLY A 40 9.60 -7.41 4.81
N VAL A 41 9.12 -6.63 3.84
CA VAL A 41 9.80 -5.45 3.31
C VAL A 41 9.66 -4.26 4.26
N ASN A 42 10.79 -3.64 4.59
CA ASN A 42 10.89 -2.35 5.28
C ASN A 42 12.00 -1.55 4.60
N THR A 43 11.62 -0.63 3.71
CA THR A 43 12.56 0.07 2.84
C THR A 43 12.27 1.54 2.72
N LEU A 44 13.30 2.31 2.40
CA LEU A 44 13.23 3.74 2.11
C LEU A 44 13.31 3.96 0.61
N ILE A 45 12.44 4.80 0.09
CA ILE A 45 12.43 5.22 -1.32
C ILE A 45 12.90 6.66 -1.38
N SER A 46 13.95 6.88 -2.16
CA SER A 46 14.47 8.21 -2.46
C SER A 46 14.17 8.62 -3.90
N ASP A 47 13.98 9.91 -4.08
CA ASP A 47 13.92 10.55 -5.39
C ASP A 47 14.89 11.73 -5.37
N SER A 48 15.76 11.78 -6.40
CA SER A 48 16.77 12.85 -6.55
C SER A 48 17.64 13.08 -5.29
N GLY A 49 17.97 11.97 -4.58
CA GLY A 49 18.78 12.01 -3.37
C GLY A 49 18.05 12.38 -2.08
N VAL A 50 16.74 12.65 -2.14
CA VAL A 50 15.89 12.94 -0.98
C VAL A 50 14.99 11.75 -0.68
N ILE A 51 14.98 11.28 0.58
CA ILE A 51 14.07 10.21 1.01
C ILE A 51 12.65 10.78 1.03
N LYS A 52 11.78 10.18 0.23
CA LYS A 52 10.38 10.62 0.10
C LYS A 52 9.42 9.73 0.88
N TYR A 53 9.67 8.42 0.88
CA TYR A 53 8.76 7.46 1.49
C TYR A 53 9.52 6.34 2.21
N LYS A 54 8.89 5.80 3.25
CA LYS A 54 9.22 4.50 3.81
C LYS A 54 8.06 3.57 3.53
N ILE A 55 8.35 2.40 2.99
CA ILE A 55 7.38 1.36 2.67
C ILE A 55 7.56 0.21 3.64
N VAL A 56 6.46 -0.20 4.28
CA VAL A 56 6.38 -1.42 5.08
C VAL A 56 5.27 -2.29 4.51
N THR A 57 5.60 -3.52 4.13
CA THR A 57 4.64 -4.48 3.56
C THR A 57 5.12 -5.91 3.79
N GLU A 58 4.19 -6.86 3.87
CA GLU A 58 4.52 -8.29 3.98
C GLU A 58 5.03 -8.87 2.66
N ARG A 59 4.55 -8.34 1.51
CA ARG A 59 4.95 -8.82 0.19
C ARG A 59 4.98 -7.69 -0.82
N TRP A 60 6.05 -7.65 -1.60
CA TRP A 60 6.26 -6.74 -2.71
C TRP A 60 6.66 -7.51 -3.96
N ASP A 61 5.80 -7.48 -4.97
CA ASP A 61 6.04 -8.07 -6.28
C ASP A 61 6.36 -6.99 -7.31
N VAL A 62 7.43 -7.18 -8.08
CA VAL A 62 7.82 -6.28 -9.18
C VAL A 62 7.68 -7.01 -10.50
N ASN A 63 6.91 -6.45 -11.42
CA ASN A 63 6.78 -6.96 -12.78
C ASN A 63 7.11 -5.82 -13.78
N THR A 64 8.25 -5.93 -14.44
CA THR A 64 8.73 -4.96 -15.42
C THR A 64 8.52 -5.43 -16.87
N VAL A 65 8.10 -6.68 -17.08
CA VAL A 65 7.79 -7.22 -18.40
C VAL A 65 6.42 -6.75 -18.87
N ARG A 66 5.47 -6.68 -17.94
CA ARG A 66 4.12 -6.20 -18.18
C ARG A 66 4.12 -4.73 -18.60
N GLN A 67 3.20 -4.35 -19.50
CA GLN A 67 2.98 -2.96 -19.89
C GLN A 67 1.62 -2.46 -19.38
N PRO A 68 1.56 -1.41 -18.56
CA PRO A 68 2.68 -0.69 -17.92
C PRO A 68 3.36 -1.56 -16.84
N SER A 69 4.66 -1.35 -16.62
CA SER A 69 5.39 -1.99 -15.53
C SER A 69 4.78 -1.63 -14.18
N ARG A 70 4.81 -2.57 -13.23
CA ARG A 70 4.03 -2.44 -12.02
C ARG A 70 4.70 -3.06 -10.80
N TRP A 71 4.67 -2.33 -9.70
CA TRP A 71 4.88 -2.88 -8.37
C TRP A 71 3.52 -3.24 -7.77
N THR A 72 3.45 -4.35 -7.05
CA THR A 72 2.20 -4.88 -6.48
C THR A 72 2.39 -5.20 -5.01
N PHE A 73 1.45 -4.77 -4.17
CA PHE A 73 1.43 -4.94 -2.73
C PHE A 73 0.04 -5.50 -2.35
N ILE A 74 -0.08 -6.82 -2.21
CA ILE A 74 -1.38 -7.50 -2.00
C ILE A 74 -1.64 -7.92 -0.54
N CYS A 75 -0.63 -7.83 0.31
CA CYS A 75 -0.71 -8.24 1.72
C CYS A 75 -0.63 -7.05 2.67
N GLY A 76 -1.28 -5.94 2.31
CA GLY A 76 -1.23 -4.69 3.07
C GLY A 76 0.00 -3.84 2.73
N ILE A 77 -0.18 -2.53 2.83
CA ILE A 77 0.88 -1.55 2.69
C ILE A 77 0.74 -0.45 3.74
N PHE A 78 1.85 -0.06 4.32
CA PHE A 78 1.97 1.10 5.18
C PHE A 78 3.09 1.99 4.67
N LEU A 79 2.78 3.26 4.44
CA LEU A 79 3.70 4.26 3.92
C LEU A 79 3.85 5.38 4.94
N GLU A 80 5.08 5.80 5.17
CA GLU A 80 5.42 7.06 5.83
C GLU A 80 5.94 8.02 4.75
N GLN A 81 5.31 9.17 4.61
CA GLN A 81 5.75 10.23 3.70
C GLN A 81 6.61 11.23 4.46
N PHE A 82 7.75 11.64 3.89
CA PHE A 82 8.68 12.58 4.49
C PHE A 82 8.79 13.89 3.70
N ASP A 83 9.12 14.95 4.40
CA ASP A 83 9.57 16.19 3.78
C ASP A 83 11.09 16.14 3.43
N GLU A 84 11.60 17.22 2.86
CA GLU A 84 13.03 17.34 2.50
C GLU A 84 13.98 17.27 3.69
N LYS A 85 13.49 17.48 4.91
CA LYS A 85 14.26 17.43 6.17
C LYS A 85 14.08 16.11 6.89
N PHE A 86 13.48 15.11 6.24
CA PHE A 86 13.19 13.79 6.80
C PHE A 86 12.21 13.82 7.99
N ASN A 87 11.32 14.82 8.07
CA ASN A 87 10.22 14.80 9.01
C ASN A 87 9.00 14.12 8.38
N ILE A 88 8.30 13.33 9.17
CA ILE A 88 7.08 12.66 8.73
C ILE A 88 6.01 13.70 8.45
N GLN A 89 5.42 13.65 7.26
CA GLN A 89 4.31 14.51 6.81
C GLN A 89 2.97 13.80 6.85
N ALA A 90 2.97 12.50 6.50
CA ALA A 90 1.75 11.71 6.50
C ALA A 90 2.03 10.22 6.68
N TYR A 91 1.01 9.52 7.16
CA TYR A 91 0.91 8.07 7.19
C TYR A 91 -0.20 7.65 6.23
N ILE A 92 0.08 6.67 5.40
CA ILE A 92 -0.86 6.13 4.42
C ILE A 92 -0.94 4.62 4.61
N GLN A 93 -2.14 4.07 4.62
CA GLN A 93 -2.38 2.64 4.79
C GLN A 93 -3.46 2.18 3.81
N ALA A 94 -3.29 0.98 3.25
CA ALA A 94 -4.27 0.31 2.43
C ALA A 94 -4.12 -1.22 2.52
N ASP A 95 -5.16 -1.96 2.10
CA ASP A 95 -5.10 -3.42 2.03
C ASP A 95 -4.28 -3.89 0.84
N THR A 96 -4.39 -3.20 -0.28
CA THR A 96 -3.63 -3.46 -1.51
C THR A 96 -3.18 -2.16 -2.15
N ALA A 97 -2.05 -2.20 -2.86
CA ALA A 97 -1.61 -1.07 -3.65
C ALA A 97 -0.88 -1.54 -4.91
N TRP A 98 -0.90 -0.68 -5.91
CA TRP A 98 -0.13 -0.80 -7.13
C TRP A 98 0.59 0.51 -7.42
N TYR A 99 1.82 0.41 -7.89
CA TYR A 99 2.57 1.55 -8.40
C TYR A 99 2.95 1.29 -9.85
N TYR A 100 2.53 2.17 -10.73
CA TYR A 100 2.83 2.17 -12.15
C TYR A 100 3.96 3.16 -12.41
N ASP A 101 5.19 2.67 -12.53
CA ASP A 101 6.39 3.52 -12.53
C ASP A 101 6.48 4.43 -13.75
N GLN A 102 6.04 3.97 -14.92
CA GLN A 102 5.98 4.76 -16.15
C GLN A 102 4.93 5.89 -16.07
N LEU A 103 3.85 5.67 -15.34
CA LEU A 103 2.76 6.63 -15.15
C LEU A 103 2.97 7.49 -13.90
N LYS A 104 3.94 7.17 -13.05
CA LYS A 104 4.12 7.76 -11.72
C LYS A 104 2.84 7.76 -10.90
N LEU A 105 2.02 6.73 -11.08
CA LEU A 105 0.69 6.60 -10.49
C LEU A 105 0.67 5.52 -9.40
N TRP A 106 0.25 5.89 -8.21
CA TRP A 106 -0.13 4.96 -7.16
C TRP A 106 -1.64 4.76 -7.16
N GLU A 107 -2.05 3.52 -7.01
CA GLU A 107 -3.42 3.10 -6.81
C GLU A 107 -3.49 2.31 -5.50
N LEU A 108 -4.28 2.79 -4.54
CA LEU A 108 -4.50 2.17 -3.24
C LEU A 108 -5.96 1.71 -3.16
N ARG A 109 -6.19 0.50 -2.67
CA ARG A 109 -7.51 -0.12 -2.55
C ARG A 109 -7.71 -0.79 -1.20
N GLY A 110 -8.96 -0.78 -0.75
CA GLY A 110 -9.41 -1.42 0.47
C GLY A 110 -8.96 -0.67 1.71
N ARG A 111 -9.91 -0.25 2.53
CA ARG A 111 -9.72 0.42 3.83
C ARG A 111 -8.62 1.49 3.82
N VAL A 112 -8.58 2.28 2.75
CA VAL A 112 -7.57 3.33 2.60
C VAL A 112 -7.72 4.36 3.71
N ARG A 113 -6.62 4.66 4.39
CA ARG A 113 -6.54 5.66 5.46
C ARG A 113 -5.30 6.52 5.27
N VAL A 114 -5.49 7.83 5.31
CA VAL A 114 -4.39 8.79 5.36
C VAL A 114 -4.54 9.65 6.61
N ARG A 115 -3.44 9.87 7.29
CA ARG A 115 -3.35 10.79 8.42
C ARG A 115 -2.13 11.66 8.24
N ASN A 116 -2.34 12.97 8.13
CA ASN A 116 -1.23 13.91 8.06
C ASN A 116 -0.91 14.53 9.45
N VAL A 117 0.24 15.21 9.53
CA VAL A 117 0.70 15.86 10.76
C VAL A 117 -0.18 17.02 11.19
N ASN A 118 -0.97 17.61 10.27
CA ASN A 118 -1.90 18.71 10.55
C ASN A 118 -3.23 18.24 11.13
N GLY A 119 -3.34 16.93 11.47
CA GLY A 119 -4.54 16.36 12.06
C GLY A 119 -5.64 15.98 11.08
N LEU A 120 -5.43 16.15 9.76
CA LEU A 120 -6.37 15.67 8.76
C LEU A 120 -6.34 14.15 8.71
N ARG A 121 -7.54 13.55 8.64
CA ARG A 121 -7.76 12.11 8.43
C ARG A 121 -8.63 11.93 7.20
N PHE A 122 -8.15 11.16 6.26
CA PHE A 122 -8.90 10.73 5.07
C PHE A 122 -9.20 9.25 5.17
N THR A 123 -10.40 8.83 4.78
CA THR A 123 -10.80 7.43 4.66
C THR A 123 -11.62 7.21 3.40
N SER A 124 -11.32 6.14 2.67
CA SER A 124 -12.04 5.71 1.47
C SER A 124 -11.74 4.24 1.17
N GLU A 125 -12.46 3.64 0.22
CA GLU A 125 -12.13 2.33 -0.35
C GLU A 125 -11.09 2.43 -1.47
N GLU A 126 -10.76 3.65 -1.90
CA GLU A 126 -9.87 3.91 -3.02
C GLU A 126 -9.14 5.24 -2.83
N LEU A 127 -7.87 5.28 -3.24
CA LEU A 127 -7.12 6.53 -3.36
C LEU A 127 -6.07 6.38 -4.45
N PHE A 128 -6.01 7.35 -5.34
CA PHE A 128 -4.95 7.49 -6.32
C PHE A 128 -4.02 8.63 -5.95
N TRP A 129 -2.73 8.45 -6.20
CA TRP A 129 -1.72 9.50 -6.19
C TRP A 129 -1.11 9.63 -7.58
N ASP A 130 -1.36 10.75 -8.25
CA ASP A 130 -0.77 11.10 -9.53
C ASP A 130 0.50 11.92 -9.29
N GLY A 131 1.66 11.28 -9.41
CA GLY A 131 2.95 11.91 -9.15
C GLY A 131 3.38 12.93 -10.22
N ILE A 132 2.73 12.94 -11.40
CA ILE A 132 2.98 13.94 -12.45
C ILE A 132 2.20 15.22 -12.13
N LYS A 133 0.96 15.08 -11.66
CA LYS A 133 0.08 16.21 -11.33
C LYS A 133 0.24 16.68 -9.88
N HIS A 134 0.94 15.91 -9.04
CA HIS A 134 1.07 16.13 -7.59
C HIS A 134 -0.30 16.23 -6.90
N GLU A 135 -1.20 15.30 -7.23
CA GLU A 135 -2.58 15.30 -6.75
C GLU A 135 -3.01 13.94 -6.23
N PHE A 136 -3.74 13.95 -5.12
CA PHE A 136 -4.55 12.82 -4.67
C PHE A 136 -5.96 12.93 -5.23
N TYR A 137 -6.56 11.80 -5.61
CA TYR A 137 -7.98 11.74 -5.95
C TYR A 137 -8.61 10.39 -5.63
N SER A 138 -9.93 10.39 -5.43
CA SER A 138 -10.75 9.20 -5.26
C SER A 138 -12.09 9.39 -5.95
N ASN A 139 -12.56 8.35 -6.65
CA ASN A 139 -13.87 8.32 -7.29
C ASN A 139 -14.89 7.50 -6.46
N LYS A 140 -14.54 7.19 -5.21
CA LYS A 140 -15.37 6.47 -4.27
C LYS A 140 -15.80 7.37 -3.12
N PHE A 141 -16.77 6.89 -2.34
CA PHE A 141 -17.15 7.56 -1.13
C PHE A 141 -15.92 7.79 -0.26
N SER A 142 -15.72 9.04 0.12
CA SER A 142 -14.58 9.51 0.88
C SER A 142 -15.04 10.37 2.05
N ARG A 143 -14.37 10.19 3.18
CA ARG A 143 -14.59 11.01 4.37
C ARG A 143 -13.28 11.70 4.75
N VAL A 144 -13.36 13.02 4.90
CA VAL A 144 -12.26 13.87 5.35
C VAL A 144 -12.64 14.48 6.68
N VAL A 145 -11.82 14.27 7.69
CA VAL A 145 -11.96 14.86 9.02
C VAL A 145 -10.76 15.74 9.26
N SER A 146 -10.96 17.01 9.46
CA SER A 146 -9.96 17.97 9.92
C SER A 146 -10.35 18.52 11.29
N PRO A 147 -9.45 19.21 12.01
CA PRO A 147 -9.80 19.85 13.29
C PRO A 147 -11.01 20.80 13.20
N GLU A 148 -11.22 21.41 12.02
CA GLU A 148 -12.26 22.45 11.83
C GLU A 148 -13.55 21.89 11.25
N ARG A 149 -13.50 20.80 10.48
CA ARG A 149 -14.64 20.32 9.73
C ARG A 149 -14.56 18.85 9.37
N THR A 150 -15.72 18.23 9.19
CA THR A 150 -15.88 16.92 8.59
C THR A 150 -16.63 17.05 7.28
N LEU A 151 -16.06 16.55 6.20
CA LEU A 151 -16.70 16.47 4.88
C LEU A 151 -16.72 15.01 4.42
N GLN A 152 -17.78 14.64 3.70
CA GLN A 152 -17.89 13.33 3.08
C GLN A 152 -18.63 13.44 1.76
N GLY A 153 -18.24 12.67 0.76
CA GLY A 153 -18.84 12.72 -0.57
C GLY A 153 -18.32 11.62 -1.48
N THR A 154 -18.79 11.62 -2.72
CA THR A 154 -18.52 10.56 -3.70
C THR A 154 -17.31 10.81 -4.59
N TYR A 155 -16.70 11.97 -4.49
CA TYR A 155 -15.49 12.33 -5.21
C TYR A 155 -14.61 13.19 -4.31
N PHE A 156 -13.32 12.89 -4.31
CA PHE A 156 -12.30 13.62 -3.56
C PHE A 156 -11.13 13.97 -4.48
N ARG A 157 -10.59 15.18 -4.32
CA ARG A 157 -9.37 15.64 -4.96
C ARG A 157 -8.61 16.56 -4.02
N SER A 158 -7.29 16.45 -3.96
CA SER A 158 -6.46 17.31 -3.14
C SER A 158 -5.05 17.48 -3.71
N ASP A 159 -4.35 18.50 -3.22
CA ASP A 159 -2.93 18.66 -3.42
C ASP A 159 -2.11 17.58 -2.67
N GLU A 160 -0.81 17.52 -2.93
CA GLU A 160 0.15 16.57 -2.35
C GLU A 160 0.15 16.55 -0.81
N ARG A 161 -0.09 17.69 -0.18
CA ARG A 161 -0.08 17.83 1.30
C ARG A 161 -1.45 17.65 1.93
N MET A 162 -2.49 17.42 1.13
CA MET A 162 -3.88 17.38 1.56
C MET A 162 -4.32 18.63 2.34
N ILE A 163 -3.77 19.81 1.98
CA ILE A 163 -4.13 21.10 2.58
C ILE A 163 -5.32 21.70 1.82
N LYS A 164 -5.24 21.69 0.48
CA LYS A 164 -6.31 22.16 -0.38
C LYS A 164 -7.03 20.96 -0.97
N TYR A 165 -8.29 20.77 -0.61
CA TYR A 165 -9.06 19.63 -1.10
C TYR A 165 -10.49 20.00 -1.42
N THR A 166 -11.05 19.25 -2.36
CA THR A 166 -12.45 19.35 -2.81
C THR A 166 -13.13 18.00 -2.59
N VAL A 167 -14.36 18.05 -2.08
CA VAL A 167 -15.23 16.87 -1.95
C VAL A 167 -16.54 17.21 -2.69
N SER A 168 -16.86 16.45 -3.73
CA SER A 168 -18.08 16.66 -4.51
C SER A 168 -19.24 15.83 -3.96
N ASN A 169 -20.47 16.30 -4.18
CA ASN A 169 -21.70 15.73 -3.60
C ASN A 169 -21.59 15.60 -2.07
N SER A 170 -21.03 16.64 -1.45
CA SER A 170 -20.62 16.57 -0.07
C SER A 170 -21.78 16.84 0.90
N LYS A 171 -21.79 16.08 2.00
CA LYS A 171 -22.44 16.43 3.25
C LYS A 171 -21.35 16.72 4.28
N GLY A 172 -21.54 17.72 5.11
CA GLY A 172 -20.52 18.10 6.06
C GLY A 172 -21.08 18.73 7.33
N SER A 173 -20.28 18.69 8.38
CA SER A 173 -20.47 19.46 9.60
C SER A 173 -19.25 20.31 9.85
N PHE A 174 -19.46 21.51 10.35
CA PHE A 174 -18.41 22.42 10.78
C PHE A 174 -18.40 22.44 12.30
N VAL A 175 -17.24 22.40 12.90
CA VAL A 175 -17.08 22.71 14.33
C VAL A 175 -17.27 24.23 14.43
N LYS A 176 -18.35 24.65 15.07
CA LYS A 176 -18.51 26.06 15.41
C LYS A 176 -17.46 26.37 16.49
N PRO A 177 -16.63 27.43 16.32
CA PRO A 177 -15.83 27.91 17.42
C PRO A 177 -16.77 28.22 18.57
N ASP A 178 -16.45 27.74 19.77
CA ASP A 178 -17.18 28.12 20.96
C ASP A 178 -16.95 29.63 21.19
N ASP A 179 -17.90 30.44 20.71
CA ASP A 179 -18.02 31.83 21.14
C ASP A 179 -18.46 31.83 22.60
N ASN A 180 -17.46 31.69 23.48
CA ASN A 180 -17.63 31.96 24.90
C ASN A 180 -17.70 33.47 25.11
N ALA A 181 -18.73 34.13 24.55
CA ALA A 181 -19.15 35.46 24.90
C ALA A 181 -20.54 35.36 25.51
N PRO A 182 -20.77 35.87 26.73
CA PRO A 182 -22.08 35.84 27.34
C PRO A 182 -22.99 36.85 26.69
N GLY A 183 -24.03 36.39 26.00
CA GLY A 183 -25.13 37.28 25.61
C GLY A 183 -25.75 37.03 24.24
N THR A 184 -26.90 36.48 24.29
CA THR A 184 -28.09 36.64 23.45
C THR A 184 -28.57 35.35 22.78
N ALA A 185 -29.67 34.84 23.34
CA ALA A 185 -30.43 33.72 22.85
C ALA A 185 -31.04 34.05 21.44
N SER A 186 -30.74 33.18 20.47
CA SER A 186 -31.55 33.06 19.27
C SER A 186 -31.94 31.61 19.09
N LYS A 187 -33.26 31.40 19.22
CA LYS A 187 -33.98 30.14 19.12
C LYS A 187 -34.08 29.76 17.65
N GLY A 188 -33.41 28.71 17.26
CA GLY A 188 -33.51 28.10 15.92
C GLY A 188 -33.59 26.59 16.05
N THR A 189 -34.83 26.09 15.98
CA THR A 189 -35.17 24.66 16.02
C THR A 189 -34.72 23.97 14.72
N ALA A 190 -33.91 22.92 14.83
CA ALA A 190 -33.74 21.93 13.77
C ALA A 190 -33.71 20.53 14.41
N PRO A 191 -34.36 19.53 13.79
CA PRO A 191 -34.53 18.22 14.40
C PRO A 191 -33.23 17.41 14.34
N GLY A 192 -32.86 16.88 15.51
CA GLY A 192 -31.71 16.02 15.69
C GLY A 192 -31.95 14.63 15.11
N THR A 193 -30.91 14.09 14.52
CA THR A 193 -30.70 12.64 14.40
C THR A 193 -29.39 12.33 15.05
N THR A 194 -29.46 11.78 16.24
CA THR A 194 -28.34 11.23 16.99
C THR A 194 -27.96 9.90 16.38
N VAL A 195 -26.73 9.81 15.87
CA VAL A 195 -26.09 8.54 15.54
C VAL A 195 -25.00 8.31 16.58
N PRO A 196 -24.93 7.13 17.25
CA PRO A 196 -23.95 6.89 18.29
C PRO A 196 -22.53 6.82 17.69
N ALA A 197 -21.61 7.45 18.38
CA ALA A 197 -20.18 7.31 18.09
C ALA A 197 -19.74 5.92 18.54
N ASP A 198 -19.52 5.01 17.60
CA ASP A 198 -18.84 3.76 17.86
C ASP A 198 -17.33 4.01 17.82
N THR A 199 -16.75 4.14 19.00
CA THR A 199 -15.30 4.27 19.21
C THR A 199 -14.70 2.88 19.26
N THR A 200 -14.59 2.23 18.12
CA THR A 200 -13.78 1.01 18.03
C THR A 200 -12.34 1.42 17.71
N ALA A 201 -11.50 1.45 18.72
CA ALA A 201 -10.07 1.59 18.57
C ALA A 201 -9.53 0.41 17.76
N VAL A 202 -9.16 0.67 16.50
CA VAL A 202 -8.51 -0.32 15.66
C VAL A 202 -7.05 -0.44 16.10
N PRO A 203 -6.53 -1.65 16.36
CA PRO A 203 -5.14 -1.83 16.75
C PRO A 203 -4.20 -1.32 15.67
N VAL A 204 -3.32 -0.41 16.03
CA VAL A 204 -2.16 -0.06 15.22
C VAL A 204 -1.30 -1.31 15.12
N LEU A 205 -1.10 -1.85 13.93
CA LEU A 205 -0.13 -2.90 13.68
C LEU A 205 1.27 -2.33 14.01
N ARG A 206 1.70 -2.54 15.26
CA ARG A 206 3.11 -2.39 15.61
C ARG A 206 3.86 -3.55 14.99
N PRO A 207 4.98 -3.33 14.28
CA PRO A 207 5.88 -4.41 13.89
C PRO A 207 6.28 -5.16 15.15
N ALA A 208 6.15 -6.49 15.14
CA ALA A 208 6.62 -7.33 16.23
C ALA A 208 8.12 -7.10 16.43
N ALA A 209 8.52 -6.71 17.63
CA ALA A 209 9.92 -6.57 17.99
C ALA A 209 10.56 -7.96 17.92
N THR A 210 11.43 -8.17 16.96
CA THR A 210 12.25 -9.38 16.84
C THR A 210 13.21 -9.42 18.03
N LYS A 211 12.95 -10.30 19.00
CA LYS A 211 13.88 -10.59 20.08
C LYS A 211 15.08 -11.29 19.45
N HIS A 212 16.21 -10.60 19.34
CA HIS A 212 17.50 -11.23 19.10
C HIS A 212 17.83 -12.12 20.30
N ALA A 213 17.78 -13.42 20.09
CA ALA A 213 18.35 -14.38 21.03
C ALA A 213 19.88 -14.22 21.03
N ALA A 214 20.44 -13.77 22.13
CA ALA A 214 21.87 -13.73 22.35
C ALA A 214 22.37 -15.17 22.49
N THR A 215 23.17 -15.63 21.54
CA THR A 215 23.90 -16.90 21.63
C THR A 215 25.06 -16.70 22.61
N GLN A 216 24.94 -17.24 23.81
CA GLN A 216 26.07 -17.39 24.73
C GLN A 216 27.08 -18.40 24.17
N LYS A 217 28.29 -17.92 23.90
CA LYS A 217 29.46 -18.79 23.72
C LYS A 217 29.90 -19.31 25.07
N THR A 218 29.71 -20.59 25.31
CA THR A 218 30.35 -21.31 26.41
C THR A 218 31.77 -21.70 25.95
N SER A 219 32.76 -21.10 26.57
CA SER A 219 34.15 -21.57 26.54
C SER A 219 34.33 -22.49 27.74
N THR A 220 34.86 -23.69 27.50
CA THR A 220 35.34 -24.58 28.55
C THR A 220 36.71 -25.15 28.12
N PRO A 221 37.55 -25.47 29.06
CA PRO A 221 39.03 -25.40 29.04
C PRO A 221 39.72 -26.43 28.21
#